data_b5f96f4a05a1cad2cd5e4f94e3cb9c2f
#
_entry.id   b5f96f4a05a1cad2cd5e4f94e3cb9c2f
#
_cell.length_a   1.000
_cell.length_b   1.000
_cell.length_c   1.000
_cell.angle_alpha   90.00
_cell.angle_beta   90.00
_cell.angle_gamma   90.00
#
_symmetry.space_group_name_H-M   'P 1'
#
loop_
_entity.id
_entity.type
_entity.pdbx_description
1 polymer ?
#
loop_
_entity_poly.entity_id
_entity_poly.type
_entity_poly.pdbx_seq_one_letter_code
_entity_poly.pdbx_strand_id
1 'polypeptide(L)'
;MTPPSAPYAIGIDTDATTLREADHLLQALAAELDLPEGVFGCTHLVRDGRPRVALSLAAEAVAAEPVLRTARDRLTAQGYEVRDGAPDEVGRAVLYPGASALTGTLTLAELLARSAIDRVTVLGTPDEPAPDARLVTRDHVRPQWQHGRLVLAAMPAAGGTLVPFEDPDPTPCCADH
;
A
#
# COMPACT_ATOMS: atom_id res chain seq x y z
N MET A 1 -11.03 28.00 9.41
CA MET A 1 -10.71 26.81 8.61
C MET A 1 -10.15 25.76 9.57
N THR A 2 -10.91 24.70 9.82
CA THR A 2 -10.44 23.59 10.66
C THR A 2 -9.39 22.85 9.84
N PRO A 3 -8.20 22.57 10.37
CA PRO A 3 -7.25 21.72 9.67
C PRO A 3 -7.92 20.37 9.38
N PRO A 4 -7.63 19.74 8.23
CA PRO A 4 -8.14 18.40 7.98
C PRO A 4 -7.76 17.53 9.16
N SER A 5 -8.74 16.89 9.76
CA SER A 5 -8.52 15.96 10.85
C SER A 5 -7.53 14.91 10.33
N ALA A 6 -6.43 14.71 11.04
CA ALA A 6 -5.50 13.65 10.69
C ALA A 6 -6.28 12.33 10.60
N PRO A 7 -6.02 11.50 9.58
CA PRO A 7 -6.73 10.25 9.43
C PRO A 7 -6.54 9.38 10.67
N TYR A 8 -7.63 8.74 11.11
CA TYR A 8 -7.53 7.78 12.20
C TYR A 8 -6.74 6.55 11.70
N ALA A 9 -5.69 6.21 12.39
CA ALA A 9 -4.82 5.11 12.01
C ALA A 9 -4.46 4.25 13.22
N ILE A 10 -4.25 2.95 12.96
CA ILE A 10 -3.71 1.99 13.91
C ILE A 10 -2.51 1.28 13.30
N GLY A 11 -1.51 1.02 14.13
CA GLY A 11 -0.34 0.21 13.79
C GLY A 11 -0.45 -1.17 14.42
N ILE A 12 -0.11 -2.22 13.68
CA ILE A 12 -0.20 -3.61 14.11
C ILE A 12 1.19 -4.22 14.01
N ASP A 13 1.73 -4.67 15.13
CA ASP A 13 2.99 -5.41 15.14
C ASP A 13 2.76 -6.85 14.70
N THR A 14 3.67 -7.39 13.91
CA THR A 14 3.58 -8.76 13.38
C THR A 14 4.93 -9.46 13.42
N ASP A 15 4.91 -10.77 13.25
CA ASP A 15 6.12 -11.59 13.10
C ASP A 15 6.53 -11.79 11.62
N ALA A 16 5.84 -11.15 10.68
CA ALA A 16 6.16 -11.25 9.26
C ALA A 16 7.58 -10.70 9.00
N THR A 17 8.37 -11.45 8.27
CA THR A 17 9.75 -11.10 7.94
C THR A 17 9.92 -10.67 6.48
N THR A 18 8.94 -10.95 5.64
CA THR A 18 8.91 -10.58 4.23
C THR A 18 7.69 -9.75 3.88
N LEU A 19 7.80 -8.93 2.84
CA LEU A 19 6.67 -8.16 2.32
C LEU A 19 5.54 -9.08 1.82
N ARG A 20 5.87 -10.22 1.24
CA ARG A 20 4.87 -11.20 0.77
C ARG A 20 4.04 -11.77 1.92
N GLU A 21 4.68 -12.15 3.02
CA GLU A 21 3.98 -12.60 4.23
C GLU A 21 3.09 -11.50 4.78
N ALA A 22 3.60 -10.28 4.85
CA ALA A 22 2.86 -9.11 5.33
C ALA A 22 1.65 -8.78 4.43
N ASP A 23 1.80 -8.84 3.12
CA ASP A 23 0.72 -8.64 2.17
C ASP A 23 -0.40 -9.66 2.35
N HIS A 24 -0.05 -10.96 2.47
CA HIS A 24 -1.02 -12.01 2.71
C HIS A 24 -1.73 -11.85 4.04
N LEU A 25 -0.99 -11.52 5.10
CA LEU A 25 -1.58 -11.28 6.41
C LEU A 25 -2.55 -10.10 6.38
N LEU A 26 -2.15 -8.99 5.76
CA LEU A 26 -2.99 -7.79 5.65
C LEU A 26 -4.28 -8.07 4.87
N GLN A 27 -4.20 -8.79 3.77
CA GLN A 27 -5.37 -9.21 2.98
C GLN A 27 -6.29 -10.16 3.77
N ALA A 28 -5.72 -11.11 4.50
CA ALA A 28 -6.48 -12.02 5.34
C ALA A 28 -7.20 -11.28 6.47
N LEU A 29 -6.53 -10.36 7.15
CA LEU A 29 -7.12 -9.54 8.20
C LEU A 29 -8.22 -8.62 7.65
N ALA A 30 -8.03 -8.04 6.48
CA ALA A 30 -9.06 -7.21 5.84
C ALA A 30 -10.35 -7.99 5.56
N ALA A 31 -10.23 -9.22 5.08
CA ALA A 31 -11.37 -10.11 4.85
C ALA A 31 -12.04 -10.53 6.17
N GLU A 32 -11.26 -10.91 7.15
CA GLU A 32 -11.76 -11.35 8.47
C GLU A 32 -12.47 -10.22 9.23
N LEU A 33 -11.93 -9.00 9.14
CA LEU A 33 -12.48 -7.81 9.79
C LEU A 33 -13.58 -7.13 8.97
N ASP A 34 -13.84 -7.61 7.77
CA ASP A 34 -14.80 -7.02 6.83
C ASP A 34 -14.56 -5.50 6.64
N LEU A 35 -13.32 -5.14 6.33
CA LEU A 35 -12.93 -3.75 6.18
C LEU A 35 -13.56 -3.14 4.91
N PRO A 36 -14.13 -1.93 5.00
CA PRO A 36 -14.67 -1.23 3.84
C PRO A 36 -13.57 -0.82 2.87
N GLU A 37 -13.93 -0.64 1.60
CA GLU A 37 -13.02 -0.30 0.51
C GLU A 37 -12.28 1.04 0.69
N GLY A 38 -12.77 1.94 1.54
CA GLY A 38 -12.16 3.22 1.86
C GLY A 38 -11.03 3.16 2.90
N VAL A 39 -10.66 1.98 3.37
CA VAL A 39 -9.55 1.81 4.33
C VAL A 39 -8.25 1.59 3.58
N PHE A 40 -7.21 2.32 4.00
CA PHE A 40 -5.84 2.11 3.54
C PHE A 40 -5.15 1.10 4.45
N GLY A 41 -4.60 0.04 3.86
CA GLY A 41 -3.76 -0.92 4.56
C GLY A 41 -2.35 -0.88 4.02
N CYS A 42 -1.37 -0.62 4.89
CA CYS A 42 0.03 -0.46 4.50
C CYS A 42 0.94 -1.41 5.26
N THR A 43 2.08 -1.70 4.64
CA THR A 43 3.20 -2.41 5.26
C THR A 43 4.33 -1.44 5.55
N HIS A 44 5.06 -1.70 6.64
CA HIS A 44 6.14 -0.86 7.14
C HIS A 44 7.32 -1.72 7.57
N LEU A 45 8.51 -1.41 7.07
CA LEU A 45 9.73 -2.10 7.48
C LEU A 45 10.20 -1.56 8.83
N VAL A 46 10.20 -2.40 9.85
CA VAL A 46 10.66 -2.06 11.20
C VAL A 46 12.04 -2.67 11.42
N ARG A 47 12.99 -1.82 11.75
CA ARG A 47 14.40 -2.21 11.95
C ARG A 47 14.85 -2.16 13.40
N ASP A 48 14.02 -1.63 14.28
CA ASP A 48 14.30 -1.60 15.71
C ASP A 48 14.17 -3.00 16.30
N GLY A 49 15.26 -3.49 16.88
CA GLY A 49 15.34 -4.85 17.39
C GLY A 49 15.42 -5.88 16.26
N ARG A 50 14.53 -6.87 16.27
CA ARG A 50 14.44 -7.88 15.21
C ARG A 50 13.78 -7.28 13.96
N PRO A 51 14.42 -7.35 12.78
CA PRO A 51 13.81 -6.89 11.55
C PRO A 51 12.49 -7.62 11.26
N ARG A 52 11.44 -6.86 11.01
CA ARG A 52 10.10 -7.37 10.73
C ARG A 52 9.29 -6.39 9.89
N VAL A 53 8.13 -6.80 9.42
CA VAL A 53 7.20 -5.96 8.68
C VAL A 53 5.96 -5.73 9.54
N ALA A 54 5.74 -4.51 9.96
CA ALA A 54 4.52 -4.10 10.65
C ALA A 54 3.44 -3.67 9.65
N LEU A 55 2.20 -3.65 10.10
CA LEU A 55 1.04 -3.22 9.31
C LEU A 55 0.45 -1.93 9.87
N SER A 56 -0.25 -1.18 9.03
CA SER A 56 -1.14 -0.12 9.48
C SER A 56 -2.47 -0.17 8.73
N LEU A 57 -3.51 0.27 9.41
CA LEU A 57 -4.82 0.53 8.82
C LEU A 57 -5.16 1.99 9.09
N ALA A 58 -5.61 2.69 8.07
CA ALA A 58 -6.00 4.09 8.18
C ALA A 58 -7.30 4.37 7.43
N ALA A 59 -8.09 5.28 7.97
CA ALA A 59 -9.32 5.76 7.35
C ALA A 59 -9.28 7.27 7.23
N GLU A 60 -9.39 7.78 6.03
CA GLU A 60 -9.48 9.23 5.80
C GLU A 60 -10.88 9.76 6.13
N ALA A 61 -11.90 8.93 5.92
CA ALA A 61 -13.27 9.31 6.20
C ALA A 61 -13.61 9.08 7.68
N VAL A 62 -14.14 10.09 8.33
CA VAL A 62 -14.64 10.01 9.73
C VAL A 62 -15.66 8.87 9.89
N ALA A 63 -16.44 8.58 8.86
CA ALA A 63 -17.41 7.48 8.87
C ALA A 63 -16.78 6.09 8.99
N ALA A 64 -15.53 5.92 8.62
CA ALA A 64 -14.82 4.63 8.73
C ALA A 64 -14.06 4.47 10.08
N GLU A 65 -13.94 5.53 10.87
CA GLU A 65 -13.27 5.49 12.16
C GLU A 65 -13.86 4.45 13.13
N PRO A 66 -15.20 4.32 13.29
CA PRO A 66 -15.79 3.29 14.16
C PRO A 66 -15.41 1.87 13.74
N VAL A 67 -15.31 1.61 12.44
CA VAL A 67 -14.90 0.30 11.90
C VAL A 67 -13.46 -0.02 12.33
N LEU A 68 -12.56 0.95 12.25
CA LEU A 68 -11.17 0.78 12.68
C LEU A 68 -11.04 0.60 14.19
N ARG A 69 -11.86 1.27 14.98
CA ARG A 69 -11.90 1.06 16.44
C ARG A 69 -12.33 -0.37 16.78
N THR A 70 -13.36 -0.87 16.13
CA THR A 70 -13.81 -2.26 16.27
C THR A 70 -12.72 -3.24 15.81
N ALA A 71 -12.05 -2.96 14.69
CA ALA A 71 -10.94 -3.77 14.20
C ALA A 71 -9.79 -3.82 15.22
N ARG A 72 -9.44 -2.68 15.83
CA ARG A 72 -8.45 -2.62 16.91
C ARG A 72 -8.79 -3.56 18.08
N ASP A 73 -10.03 -3.49 18.56
CA ASP A 73 -10.47 -4.31 19.68
C ASP A 73 -10.40 -5.81 19.35
N ARG A 74 -10.83 -6.17 18.15
CA ARG A 74 -10.77 -7.57 17.67
C ARG A 74 -9.33 -8.07 17.53
N LEU A 75 -8.45 -7.27 16.95
CA LEU A 75 -7.03 -7.62 16.80
C LEU A 75 -6.34 -7.75 18.15
N THR A 76 -6.62 -6.86 19.08
CA THR A 76 -6.09 -6.95 20.44
C THR A 76 -6.58 -8.23 21.14
N ALA A 77 -7.85 -8.60 20.97
CA ALA A 77 -8.40 -9.84 21.50
C ALA A 77 -7.76 -11.09 20.90
N GLN A 78 -7.27 -11.01 19.66
CA GLN A 78 -6.53 -12.08 18.98
C GLN A 78 -5.06 -12.18 19.38
N GLY A 79 -4.58 -11.26 20.22
CA GLY A 79 -3.21 -11.26 20.73
C GLY A 79 -2.23 -10.38 19.94
N TYR A 80 -2.70 -9.60 18.96
CA TYR A 80 -1.84 -8.63 18.28
C TYR A 80 -1.54 -7.43 19.18
N GLU A 81 -0.32 -6.93 19.10
CA GLU A 81 0.05 -5.64 19.68
C GLU A 81 -0.39 -4.53 18.72
N VAL A 82 -1.35 -3.73 19.16
CA VAL A 82 -1.95 -2.66 18.35
C VAL A 82 -1.70 -1.32 19.03
N ARG A 83 -1.21 -0.35 18.25
CA ARG A 83 -0.89 1.01 18.70
C ARG A 83 -1.69 2.03 17.92
N ASP A 84 -1.84 3.22 18.48
CA ASP A 84 -2.38 4.37 17.75
C ASP A 84 -1.34 4.90 16.76
N GLY A 85 -1.80 5.21 15.55
CA GLY A 85 -0.97 5.72 14.48
C GLY A 85 -0.21 4.65 13.69
N ALA A 86 0.23 5.02 12.50
CA ALA A 86 1.09 4.18 11.67
C ALA A 86 2.52 4.14 12.24
N PRO A 87 3.28 3.04 12.01
CA PRO A 87 4.66 2.94 12.46
C PRO A 87 5.59 4.02 11.92
N ASP A 88 5.34 4.51 10.71
CA ASP A 88 6.05 5.63 10.09
C ASP A 88 5.18 6.31 9.02
N GLU A 89 5.70 7.38 8.41
CA GLU A 89 5.01 8.14 7.37
C GLU A 89 5.16 7.51 5.96
N VAL A 90 6.03 6.53 5.80
CA VAL A 90 6.36 5.89 4.52
C VAL A 90 5.71 4.52 4.45
N GLY A 91 4.39 4.49 4.38
CA GLY A 91 3.64 3.25 4.22
C GLY A 91 3.63 2.78 2.77
N ARG A 92 3.92 1.49 2.54
CA ARG A 92 3.71 0.82 1.26
C ARG A 92 2.28 0.29 1.23
N ALA A 93 1.44 0.86 0.39
CA ALA A 93 0.01 0.55 0.35
C ALA A 93 -0.27 -0.75 -0.40
N VAL A 94 -0.97 -1.65 0.27
CA VAL A 94 -1.48 -2.93 -0.27
C VAL A 94 -2.99 -2.84 -0.48
N LEU A 95 -3.69 -2.25 0.47
CA LEU A 95 -5.13 -1.97 0.40
C LEU A 95 -5.32 -0.46 0.28
N TYR A 96 -6.07 -0.04 -0.70
CA TYR A 96 -6.44 1.36 -0.91
C TYR A 96 -7.64 1.43 -1.86
N PRO A 97 -8.39 2.53 -1.86
CA PRO A 97 -9.52 2.68 -2.77
C PRO A 97 -9.12 2.45 -4.23
N GLY A 98 -9.83 1.57 -4.91
CA GLY A 98 -9.61 1.24 -6.31
C GLY A 98 -8.50 0.21 -6.59
N ALA A 99 -7.80 -0.31 -5.59
CA ALA A 99 -6.72 -1.28 -5.77
C ALA A 99 -7.16 -2.51 -6.58
N SER A 100 -8.35 -3.04 -6.32
CA SER A 100 -8.90 -4.21 -7.01
C SER A 100 -9.20 -4.00 -8.50
N ALA A 101 -9.36 -2.74 -8.93
CA ALA A 101 -9.60 -2.39 -10.33
C ALA A 101 -8.32 -2.24 -11.16
N LEU A 102 -7.15 -2.29 -10.52
CA LEU A 102 -5.86 -2.10 -11.18
C LEU A 102 -5.27 -3.42 -11.66
N THR A 103 -5.88 -3.98 -12.69
CA THR A 103 -5.48 -5.25 -13.30
C THR A 103 -5.20 -5.09 -14.79
N GLY A 104 -4.42 -6.00 -15.37
CA GLY A 104 -4.09 -5.98 -16.78
C GLY A 104 -3.24 -4.78 -17.19
N THR A 105 -3.52 -4.19 -18.34
CA THR A 105 -2.84 -2.99 -18.84
C THR A 105 -3.81 -1.81 -18.83
N LEU A 106 -3.36 -0.72 -18.22
CA LEU A 106 -4.13 0.53 -18.08
C LEU A 106 -3.31 1.70 -18.61
N THR A 107 -3.99 2.74 -19.08
CA THR A 107 -3.34 4.04 -19.24
C THR A 107 -3.13 4.67 -17.85
N LEU A 108 -2.18 5.58 -17.74
CA LEU A 108 -1.95 6.29 -16.47
C LEU A 108 -3.17 7.13 -16.07
N ALA A 109 -3.87 7.71 -17.05
CA ALA A 109 -5.11 8.43 -16.79
C ALA A 109 -6.19 7.52 -16.18
N GLU A 110 -6.35 6.30 -16.70
CA GLU A 110 -7.29 5.31 -16.15
C GLU A 110 -6.89 4.88 -14.73
N LEU A 111 -5.61 4.63 -14.50
CA LEU A 111 -5.10 4.24 -13.18
C LEU A 111 -5.40 5.33 -12.14
N LEU A 112 -5.08 6.58 -12.45
CA LEU A 112 -5.33 7.71 -11.54
C LEU A 112 -6.83 7.96 -11.32
N ALA A 113 -7.66 7.79 -12.36
CA ALA A 113 -9.11 7.98 -12.24
C ALA A 113 -9.79 6.88 -11.42
N ARG A 114 -9.26 5.66 -11.42
CA ARG A 114 -9.88 4.48 -10.78
C ARG A 114 -9.39 4.21 -9.37
N SER A 115 -8.36 4.88 -8.92
CA SER A 115 -7.73 4.58 -7.63
C SER A 115 -7.38 5.83 -6.83
N ALA A 116 -7.00 5.61 -5.58
CA ALA A 116 -6.51 6.65 -4.70
C ALA A 116 -5.05 7.08 -4.98
N ILE A 117 -4.41 6.53 -6.01
CA ILE A 117 -3.05 6.93 -6.39
C ILE A 117 -3.10 8.37 -6.91
N ASP A 118 -2.30 9.23 -6.29
CA ASP A 118 -2.23 10.65 -6.63
C ASP A 118 -1.29 10.94 -7.79
N ARG A 119 -0.22 10.15 -7.92
CA ARG A 119 0.85 10.40 -8.87
C ARG A 119 1.58 9.13 -9.27
N VAL A 120 2.06 9.10 -10.51
CA VAL A 120 3.01 8.09 -11.01
C VAL A 120 4.33 8.76 -11.32
N THR A 121 5.42 8.22 -10.82
CA THR A 121 6.78 8.64 -11.15
C THR A 121 7.48 7.56 -11.96
N VAL A 122 8.32 7.94 -12.91
CA VAL A 122 9.08 7.01 -13.73
C VAL A 122 10.57 7.12 -13.41
N LEU A 123 11.19 6.01 -13.07
CA LEU A 123 12.61 5.98 -12.77
C LEU A 123 13.45 6.45 -13.99
N GLY A 124 14.43 7.27 -13.69
CA GLY A 124 15.35 7.80 -14.71
C GLY A 124 14.87 9.06 -15.43
N THR A 125 13.67 9.55 -15.13
CA THR A 125 13.17 10.82 -15.67
C THR A 125 12.50 11.66 -14.59
N PRO A 126 12.80 12.98 -14.52
CA PRO A 126 12.10 13.88 -13.59
C PRO A 126 10.73 14.33 -14.12
N ASP A 127 10.45 14.10 -15.39
CA ASP A 127 9.23 14.57 -16.04
C ASP A 127 8.03 13.69 -15.66
N GLU A 128 6.85 14.29 -15.61
CA GLU A 128 5.61 13.53 -15.46
C GLU A 128 5.35 12.71 -16.72
N PRO A 129 5.02 11.42 -16.58
CA PRO A 129 4.69 10.59 -17.71
C PRO A 129 3.39 11.05 -18.38
N ALA A 130 3.27 10.82 -19.69
CA ALA A 130 2.08 11.16 -20.44
C ALA A 130 0.85 10.40 -19.94
N PRO A 131 -0.34 11.02 -19.88
CA PRO A 131 -1.55 10.35 -19.39
C PRO A 131 -1.97 9.12 -20.20
N ASP A 132 -1.62 9.05 -21.46
CA ASP A 132 -1.89 7.93 -22.37
C ASP A 132 -0.79 6.85 -22.35
N ALA A 133 0.27 7.05 -21.58
CA ALA A 133 1.27 6.02 -21.35
C ALA A 133 0.62 4.78 -20.73
N ARG A 134 1.05 3.61 -21.20
CA ARG A 134 0.46 2.33 -20.76
C ARG A 134 1.30 1.69 -19.67
N LEU A 135 0.64 1.30 -18.59
CA LEU A 135 1.21 0.55 -17.50
C LEU A 135 0.69 -0.89 -17.54
N VAL A 136 1.59 -1.84 -17.63
CA VAL A 136 1.28 -3.26 -17.42
C VAL A 136 1.35 -3.53 -15.92
N THR A 137 0.21 -3.67 -15.26
CA THR A 137 0.11 -3.71 -13.80
C THR A 137 0.69 -4.97 -13.16
N ARG A 138 0.74 -6.07 -13.92
CA ARG A 138 1.10 -7.41 -13.39
C ARG A 138 0.21 -7.82 -12.20
N ASP A 139 -0.97 -7.22 -12.09
CA ASP A 139 -1.92 -7.40 -10.99
C ASP A 139 -1.27 -7.18 -9.60
N HIS A 140 -0.23 -6.35 -9.57
CA HIS A 140 0.55 -6.04 -8.38
C HIS A 140 0.97 -4.58 -8.37
N VAL A 141 0.14 -3.72 -7.81
CA VAL A 141 0.37 -2.28 -7.74
C VAL A 141 0.48 -1.86 -6.28
N ARG A 142 1.68 -1.45 -5.88
CA ARG A 142 2.05 -1.13 -4.50
C ARG A 142 2.59 0.29 -4.41
N PRO A 143 1.71 1.31 -4.40
CA PRO A 143 2.15 2.69 -4.22
C PRO A 143 2.64 2.93 -2.79
N GLN A 144 3.38 4.00 -2.60
CA GLN A 144 3.90 4.40 -1.30
C GLN A 144 3.45 5.82 -0.94
N TRP A 145 3.23 6.04 0.34
CA TRP A 145 3.00 7.37 0.86
C TRP A 145 4.28 8.19 0.83
N GLN A 146 4.23 9.34 0.17
CA GLN A 146 5.33 10.29 0.08
C GLN A 146 4.78 11.70 0.30
N HIS A 147 5.16 12.34 1.40
CA HIS A 147 4.72 13.70 1.74
C HIS A 147 3.19 13.89 1.66
N GLY A 148 2.44 12.94 2.17
CA GLY A 148 0.97 12.97 2.20
C GLY A 148 0.29 12.64 0.87
N ARG A 149 1.02 12.14 -0.11
CA ARG A 149 0.50 11.68 -1.40
C ARG A 149 0.79 10.22 -1.63
N LEU A 150 -0.12 9.54 -2.29
CA LEU A 150 0.06 8.14 -2.67
C LEU A 150 0.72 8.07 -4.06
N VAL A 151 1.97 7.66 -4.11
CA VAL A 151 2.81 7.70 -5.32
C VAL A 151 3.19 6.29 -5.77
N LEU A 152 2.94 5.99 -7.04
CA LEU A 152 3.41 4.75 -7.66
C LEU A 152 4.72 5.02 -8.41
N ALA A 153 5.76 4.30 -8.06
CA ALA A 153 6.99 4.25 -8.83
C ALA A 153 6.86 3.23 -9.96
N ALA A 154 7.17 3.65 -11.17
CA ALA A 154 7.16 2.83 -12.37
C ALA A 154 8.52 2.90 -13.08
N MET A 155 8.75 1.97 -13.98
CA MET A 155 9.95 1.97 -14.81
C MET A 155 9.61 1.61 -16.26
N PRO A 156 10.42 2.05 -17.24
CA PRO A 156 10.23 1.68 -18.63
C PRO A 156 10.39 0.17 -18.84
N ALA A 157 9.56 -0.39 -19.70
CA ALA A 157 9.61 -1.79 -20.13
C ALA A 157 9.67 -1.87 -21.66
N ALA A 158 9.89 -3.07 -22.18
CA ALA A 158 9.93 -3.34 -23.61
C ALA A 158 8.60 -2.94 -24.27
N GLY A 159 8.67 -2.49 -25.52
CA GLY A 159 7.49 -2.11 -26.31
C GLY A 159 6.90 -0.73 -25.98
N GLY A 160 7.66 0.14 -25.31
CA GLY A 160 7.21 1.50 -24.97
C GLY A 160 6.17 1.55 -23.85
N THR A 161 6.06 0.50 -23.06
CA THR A 161 5.18 0.43 -21.90
C THR A 161 5.93 0.74 -20.60
N LEU A 162 5.18 0.90 -19.54
CA LEU A 162 5.69 1.00 -18.16
C LEU A 162 5.27 -0.24 -17.38
N VAL A 163 6.03 -0.55 -16.34
CA VAL A 163 5.67 -1.54 -15.33
C VAL A 163 5.90 -0.93 -13.95
N PRO A 164 5.18 -1.40 -12.89
CA PRO A 164 5.53 -1.01 -11.53
C PRO A 164 6.98 -1.35 -11.23
N PHE A 165 7.64 -0.51 -10.45
CA PHE A 165 9.02 -0.76 -10.03
C PHE A 165 9.13 -2.03 -9.18
N GLU A 166 8.14 -2.27 -8.33
CA GLU A 166 8.08 -3.48 -7.52
C GLU A 166 7.60 -4.66 -8.35
N ASP A 167 8.44 -5.68 -8.43
CA ASP A 167 8.11 -6.94 -9.11
C ASP A 167 7.39 -7.89 -8.14
N PRO A 168 6.24 -8.47 -8.51
CA PRO A 168 5.55 -9.46 -7.69
C PRO A 168 6.37 -10.75 -7.47
N ASP A 169 7.20 -11.10 -8.44
CA ASP A 169 8.07 -12.29 -8.40
C ASP A 169 9.53 -11.90 -8.69
N PRO A 170 10.20 -11.22 -7.74
CA PRO A 170 11.59 -10.87 -7.93
C PRO A 170 12.41 -12.14 -8.14
N THR A 171 13.17 -12.18 -9.23
CA THR A 171 14.09 -13.30 -9.50
C THR A 171 15.02 -13.43 -8.31
N PRO A 172 15.12 -14.61 -7.67
CA PRO A 172 16.08 -14.78 -6.59
C PRO A 172 17.47 -14.47 -7.14
N CYS A 173 18.17 -13.56 -6.47
CA CYS A 173 19.57 -13.35 -6.76
C CYS A 173 20.26 -14.70 -6.62
N CYS A 174 20.82 -15.20 -7.72
CA CYS A 174 21.69 -16.38 -7.68
C CYS A 174 22.95 -16.00 -6.91
N ALA A 175 22.87 -16.05 -5.59
CA ALA A 175 24.03 -16.02 -4.71
C ALA A 175 24.47 -17.46 -4.46
N ASP A 176 24.87 -18.12 -5.53
CA ASP A 176 25.58 -19.40 -5.47
C ASP A 176 26.85 -19.28 -6.30
N HIS A 177 27.89 -18.86 -5.61
CA HIS A 177 29.28 -19.19 -5.96
C HIS A 177 30.06 -19.45 -4.69
#